data_a5905a16f21983fae45dc79b91203ffb
#
_entry.id   a5905a16f21983fae45dc79b91203ffb
#
_cell.length_a   1.000
_cell.length_b   1.000
_cell.length_c   1.000
_cell.angle_alpha   90.00
_cell.angle_beta   90.00
_cell.angle_gamma   90.00
#
_symmetry.space_group_name_H-M   'P 1'
#
loop_
_entity.id
_entity.type
_entity.pdbx_description
1 polymer ?
#
loop_
_entity_poly.entity_id
_entity_poly.type
_entity_poly.pdbx_seq_one_letter_code
_entity_poly.pdbx_strand_id
1 'polypeptide(L)'
;MDQSDGSMINEMIVFGKLYYVVEELLPCVDKNTILGYKKNEFEMMQKNEAFIYGYFIQNELFFNEAKTTKQKYLSERPKTFEISPKIPGRIGRWLGWRIVTSFMKSNTYTPEDLLLEDDYKKIFYNSNYKPL
;
A
#
# COMPACT_ATOMS: atom_id res chain seq x y z
N MET A 1 21.48 2.06 -4.01
CA MET A 1 20.05 2.31 -3.90
C MET A 1 19.79 3.65 -3.25
N ASP A 2 19.02 4.45 -3.88
CA ASP A 2 18.73 5.79 -3.37
C ASP A 2 17.56 5.76 -2.39
N GLN A 3 17.89 5.85 -1.11
CA GLN A 3 16.90 5.89 -0.04
C GLN A 3 16.19 7.23 0.04
N SER A 4 16.70 8.24 -0.66
CA SER A 4 16.16 9.58 -0.60
C SER A 4 15.05 9.82 -1.63
N ASP A 5 14.72 8.82 -2.45
CA ASP A 5 13.63 8.94 -3.41
C ASP A 5 12.34 9.20 -2.65
N GLY A 6 11.76 10.37 -2.86
CA GLY A 6 10.57 10.81 -2.15
C GLY A 6 9.26 10.51 -2.85
N SER A 7 9.26 9.59 -3.81
CA SER A 7 8.03 9.23 -4.52
C SER A 7 7.02 8.56 -3.60
N MET A 8 5.74 8.73 -3.92
CA MET A 8 4.66 8.13 -3.13
C MET A 8 4.80 6.61 -3.07
N ILE A 9 5.14 5.97 -4.19
CA ILE A 9 5.25 4.51 -4.20
C ILE A 9 6.33 4.01 -3.24
N ASN A 10 7.43 4.75 -3.08
CA ASN A 10 8.46 4.38 -2.11
C ASN A 10 7.87 4.31 -0.70
N GLU A 11 7.14 5.36 -0.30
CA GLU A 11 6.52 5.41 1.02
C GLU A 11 5.43 4.36 1.18
N MET A 12 4.65 4.12 0.13
CA MET A 12 3.62 3.08 0.14
C MET A 12 4.24 1.70 0.39
N ILE A 13 5.35 1.42 -0.26
CA ILE A 13 6.06 0.14 -0.09
C ILE A 13 6.60 0.01 1.34
N VAL A 14 7.12 1.09 1.92
CA VAL A 14 7.60 1.07 3.31
C VAL A 14 6.46 0.67 4.25
N PHE A 15 5.29 1.30 4.13
CA PHE A 15 4.12 0.91 4.93
C PHE A 15 3.72 -0.54 4.66
N GLY A 16 3.72 -0.94 3.40
CA GLY A 16 3.34 -2.30 3.02
C GLY A 16 4.24 -3.35 3.63
N LYS A 17 5.55 -3.10 3.64
CA LYS A 17 6.51 -3.99 4.29
C LYS A 17 6.21 -4.16 5.78
N LEU A 18 5.97 -3.04 6.46
CA LEU A 18 5.71 -3.06 7.90
C LEU A 18 4.43 -3.85 8.21
N TYR A 19 3.36 -3.59 7.49
CA TYR A 19 2.11 -4.33 7.68
C TYR A 19 2.29 -5.82 7.40
N TYR A 20 3.01 -6.15 6.33
CA TYR A 20 3.22 -7.55 5.97
C TYR A 20 3.98 -8.29 7.08
N VAL A 21 5.03 -7.69 7.61
CA VAL A 21 5.83 -8.32 8.67
C VAL A 21 5.01 -8.46 9.95
N VAL A 22 4.22 -7.45 10.31
CA VAL A 22 3.35 -7.55 11.49
C VAL A 22 2.34 -8.67 11.31
N GLU A 23 1.79 -8.80 10.10
CA GLU A 23 0.85 -9.86 9.75
C GLU A 23 1.46 -11.24 9.97
N GLU A 24 2.73 -11.41 9.57
CA GLU A 24 3.45 -12.67 9.75
C GLU A 24 3.73 -12.98 11.23
N LEU A 25 3.97 -11.93 12.02
CA LEU A 25 4.23 -12.09 13.45
C LEU A 25 2.95 -12.33 14.26
N LEU A 26 1.81 -11.90 13.74
CA LEU A 26 0.52 -11.97 14.43
C LEU A 26 -0.52 -12.67 13.54
N PRO A 27 -0.31 -13.96 13.23
CA PRO A 27 -1.16 -14.64 12.23
C PRO A 27 -2.62 -14.79 12.65
N CYS A 28 -2.92 -14.66 13.95
CA CYS A 28 -4.28 -14.77 14.45
C CYS A 28 -5.02 -13.44 14.53
N VAL A 29 -4.36 -12.33 14.19
CA VAL A 29 -4.99 -11.01 14.20
C VAL A 29 -5.54 -10.70 12.81
N ASP A 30 -6.77 -10.20 12.75
CA ASP A 30 -7.39 -9.86 11.47
C ASP A 30 -6.63 -8.75 10.76
N LYS A 31 -6.56 -8.85 9.44
CA LYS A 31 -5.80 -7.90 8.61
C LYS A 31 -6.32 -6.46 8.74
N ASN A 32 -7.64 -6.30 8.86
CA ASN A 32 -8.20 -4.96 9.04
C ASN A 32 -7.71 -4.31 10.33
N THR A 33 -7.56 -5.11 11.38
CA THR A 33 -7.04 -4.61 12.67
C THR A 33 -5.58 -4.22 12.55
N ILE A 34 -4.77 -5.04 11.87
CA ILE A 34 -3.35 -4.74 11.66
C ILE A 34 -3.19 -3.41 10.93
N LEU A 35 -3.99 -3.17 9.89
CA LEU A 35 -3.91 -1.94 9.11
C LEU A 35 -4.66 -0.77 9.75
N GLY A 36 -5.39 -1.02 10.83
CA GLY A 36 -6.07 0.04 11.56
C GLY A 36 -7.41 0.47 10.97
N TYR A 37 -8.08 -0.43 10.26
CA TYR A 37 -9.39 -0.14 9.68
C TYR A 37 -10.49 -0.95 10.37
N LYS A 38 -11.70 -0.40 10.37
CA LYS A 38 -12.88 -1.17 10.75
C LYS A 38 -13.14 -2.22 9.68
N LYS A 39 -13.82 -3.31 10.05
CA LYS A 39 -14.09 -4.41 9.13
C LYS A 39 -14.84 -3.93 7.88
N ASN A 40 -15.86 -3.10 8.06
CA ASN A 40 -16.65 -2.61 6.92
C ASN A 40 -15.83 -1.69 6.01
N GLU A 41 -14.90 -0.92 6.58
CA GLU A 41 -13.99 -0.08 5.79
C GLU A 41 -13.06 -0.94 4.94
N PHE A 42 -12.50 -1.98 5.55
CA PHE A 42 -11.61 -2.91 4.87
C PHE A 42 -12.32 -3.62 3.71
N GLU A 43 -13.54 -4.07 3.96
CA GLU A 43 -14.35 -4.71 2.92
C GLU A 43 -14.66 -3.76 1.78
N MET A 44 -14.94 -2.50 2.09
CA MET A 44 -15.19 -1.46 1.09
C MET A 44 -13.98 -1.28 0.18
N MET A 45 -12.79 -1.23 0.77
CA MET A 45 -11.55 -1.10 -0.02
C MET A 45 -11.35 -2.32 -0.91
N GLN A 46 -11.56 -3.52 -0.38
CA GLN A 46 -11.41 -4.75 -1.16
C GLN A 46 -12.34 -4.78 -2.36
N LYS A 47 -13.58 -4.36 -2.17
CA LYS A 47 -14.57 -4.32 -3.26
C LYS A 47 -14.21 -3.31 -4.33
N ASN A 48 -13.46 -2.28 -3.96
CA ASN A 48 -13.12 -1.19 -4.88
C ASN A 48 -11.65 -1.20 -5.25
N GLU A 49 -10.97 -2.32 -5.06
CA GLU A 49 -9.52 -2.40 -5.27
C GLU A 49 -9.10 -1.99 -6.68
N ALA A 50 -9.78 -2.52 -7.70
CA ALA A 50 -9.46 -2.19 -9.09
C ALA A 50 -9.69 -0.70 -9.38
N PHE A 51 -10.76 -0.14 -8.83
CA PHE A 51 -11.07 1.28 -8.99
C PHE A 51 -9.99 2.15 -8.34
N ILE A 52 -9.59 1.80 -7.13
CA ILE A 52 -8.58 2.55 -6.38
C ILE A 52 -7.24 2.50 -7.13
N TYR A 53 -6.84 1.32 -7.56
CA TYR A 53 -5.60 1.15 -8.32
C TYR A 53 -5.65 1.97 -9.63
N GLY A 54 -6.76 1.88 -10.35
CA GLY A 54 -6.96 2.64 -11.58
C GLY A 54 -6.88 4.15 -11.36
N TYR A 55 -7.43 4.62 -10.24
CA TYR A 55 -7.33 6.03 -9.87
C TYR A 55 -5.88 6.47 -9.72
N PHE A 56 -5.06 5.65 -9.03
CA PHE A 56 -3.64 5.95 -8.86
C PHE A 56 -2.90 5.98 -10.19
N ILE A 57 -3.23 5.06 -11.09
CA ILE A 57 -2.60 5.00 -12.42
C ILE A 57 -3.00 6.23 -13.25
N GLN A 58 -4.30 6.52 -13.33
CA GLN A 58 -4.80 7.61 -14.17
C GLN A 58 -4.29 8.98 -13.73
N ASN A 59 -4.09 9.16 -12.45
CA ASN A 59 -3.63 10.43 -11.89
C ASN A 59 -2.12 10.47 -11.67
N GLU A 60 -1.41 9.46 -12.14
CA GLU A 60 0.06 9.38 -12.09
C GLU A 60 0.59 9.60 -10.67
N LEU A 61 -0.06 8.97 -9.69
CA LEU A 61 0.25 9.22 -8.28
C LEU A 61 1.46 8.45 -7.77
N PHE A 62 1.77 7.29 -8.34
CA PHE A 62 2.82 6.44 -7.78
C PHE A 62 4.18 7.13 -7.71
N PHE A 63 4.54 7.86 -8.75
CA PHE A 63 5.85 8.51 -8.80
C PHE A 63 5.80 9.99 -8.44
N ASN A 64 4.67 10.45 -7.92
CA ASN A 64 4.53 11.84 -7.47
C ASN A 64 5.35 12.06 -6.21
N GLU A 65 6.13 13.15 -6.18
CA GLU A 65 7.00 13.47 -5.06
C GLU A 65 6.51 14.66 -4.24
N ALA A 66 5.41 15.29 -4.64
CA ALA A 66 4.89 16.46 -3.93
C ALA A 66 4.36 16.06 -2.55
N LYS A 67 4.87 16.73 -1.52
CA LYS A 67 4.49 16.46 -0.14
C LYS A 67 2.99 16.58 0.08
N THR A 68 2.39 17.64 -0.49
CA THR A 68 0.94 17.86 -0.33
C THR A 68 0.13 16.75 -0.97
N THR A 69 0.54 16.27 -2.13
CA THR A 69 -0.14 15.15 -2.79
C THR A 69 -0.01 13.88 -1.97
N LYS A 70 1.20 13.59 -1.50
CA LYS A 70 1.42 12.38 -0.68
C LYS A 70 0.59 12.39 0.59
N GLN A 71 0.45 13.54 1.23
CA GLN A 71 -0.34 13.65 2.46
C GLN A 71 -1.80 13.29 2.24
N LYS A 72 -2.36 13.59 1.06
CA LYS A 72 -3.76 13.28 0.77
C LYS A 72 -4.05 11.78 0.82
N TYR A 73 -3.07 10.96 0.48
CA TYR A 73 -3.28 9.52 0.34
C TYR A 73 -2.57 8.68 1.40
N LEU A 74 -1.62 9.26 2.13
CA LEU A 74 -0.82 8.51 3.10
C LEU A 74 -1.07 8.92 4.56
N SER A 75 -1.50 10.16 4.81
CA SER A 75 -1.63 10.64 6.19
C SER A 75 -2.95 10.21 6.81
N GLU A 76 -3.03 10.39 8.12
CA GLU A 76 -4.24 10.12 8.89
C GLU A 76 -5.34 11.08 8.48
N ARG A 77 -6.44 10.55 8.00
CA ARG A 77 -7.63 11.30 7.59
C ARG A 77 -8.83 10.38 7.73
N PRO A 78 -10.02 10.93 8.01
CA PRO A 78 -11.20 10.07 8.10
C PRO A 78 -11.54 9.42 6.76
N LYS A 79 -11.35 10.14 5.65
CA LYS A 79 -11.67 9.64 4.30
C LYS A 79 -10.66 10.13 3.30
N THR A 80 -10.51 9.41 2.19
CA THR A 80 -9.76 9.87 1.03
C THR A 80 -10.76 10.52 0.07
N PHE A 81 -11.13 11.76 0.38
CA PHE A 81 -12.20 12.47 -0.34
C PHE A 81 -11.88 12.68 -1.82
N GLU A 82 -10.60 12.75 -2.17
CA GLU A 82 -10.18 12.94 -3.56
C GLU A 82 -10.66 11.82 -4.46
N ILE A 83 -10.82 10.62 -3.91
CA ILE A 83 -11.35 9.48 -4.64
C ILE A 83 -12.86 9.43 -4.47
N SER A 84 -13.34 9.41 -3.22
CA SER A 84 -14.75 9.28 -2.91
C SER A 84 -14.95 9.48 -1.40
N PRO A 85 -16.08 10.06 -0.97
CA PRO A 85 -16.39 10.16 0.47
C PRO A 85 -16.60 8.80 1.13
N LYS A 86 -16.67 7.71 0.36
CA LYS A 86 -16.83 6.36 0.90
C LYS A 86 -15.50 5.66 1.14
N ILE A 87 -14.41 6.17 0.57
CA ILE A 87 -13.10 5.53 0.69
C ILE A 87 -12.42 6.01 1.97
N PRO A 88 -11.97 5.09 2.86
CA PRO A 88 -11.29 5.47 4.10
C PRO A 88 -10.00 6.22 3.84
N GLY A 89 -9.49 6.92 4.86
CA GLY A 89 -8.21 7.60 4.79
C GLY A 89 -7.04 6.62 4.74
N ARG A 90 -5.85 7.13 4.51
CA ARG A 90 -4.61 6.36 4.43
C ARG A 90 -4.64 5.30 3.33
N ILE A 91 -5.42 5.55 2.27
CA ILE A 91 -5.65 4.55 1.23
C ILE A 91 -4.36 4.10 0.55
N GLY A 92 -3.36 4.98 0.45
CA GLY A 92 -2.07 4.65 -0.12
C GLY A 92 -1.31 3.61 0.69
N ARG A 93 -1.47 3.62 2.03
CA ARG A 93 -0.85 2.61 2.88
C ARG A 93 -1.44 1.23 2.61
N TRP A 94 -2.76 1.17 2.48
CA TRP A 94 -3.45 -0.08 2.17
C TRP A 94 -3.04 -0.61 0.79
N LEU A 95 -2.97 0.28 -0.20
CA LEU A 95 -2.57 -0.12 -1.55
C LEU A 95 -1.12 -0.62 -1.56
N GLY A 96 -0.25 0.03 -0.79
CA GLY A 96 1.14 -0.42 -0.62
C GLY A 96 1.21 -1.83 -0.05
N TRP A 97 0.38 -2.11 0.95
CA TRP A 97 0.29 -3.45 1.53
C TRP A 97 -0.19 -4.47 0.49
N ARG A 98 -1.16 -4.11 -0.35
CA ARG A 98 -1.62 -5.00 -1.41
C ARG A 98 -0.50 -5.31 -2.42
N ILE A 99 0.27 -4.29 -2.79
CA ILE A 99 1.39 -4.46 -3.72
C ILE A 99 2.45 -5.39 -3.11
N VAL A 100 2.83 -5.16 -1.86
CA VAL A 100 3.83 -5.99 -1.17
C VAL A 100 3.32 -7.42 -1.01
N THR A 101 2.04 -7.60 -0.66
CA THR A 101 1.45 -8.93 -0.54
C THR A 101 1.54 -9.68 -1.87
N SER A 102 1.23 -9.00 -2.98
CA SER A 102 1.33 -9.59 -4.31
C SER A 102 2.78 -9.95 -4.65
N PHE A 103 3.72 -9.08 -4.31
CA PHE A 103 5.15 -9.34 -4.51
C PHE A 103 5.58 -10.61 -3.77
N MET A 104 5.17 -10.75 -2.51
CA MET A 104 5.56 -11.90 -1.70
C MET A 104 4.96 -13.21 -2.22
N LYS A 105 3.78 -13.14 -2.83
CA LYS A 105 3.16 -14.33 -3.45
C LYS A 105 3.86 -14.74 -4.74
N SER A 106 4.45 -13.77 -5.45
CA SER A 106 5.02 -14.00 -6.78
C SER A 106 6.52 -14.27 -6.76
N ASN A 107 7.17 -14.12 -5.62
CA ASN A 107 8.62 -14.23 -5.49
C ASN A 107 8.97 -15.04 -4.25
N THR A 108 10.22 -15.54 -4.20
CA THR A 108 10.67 -16.41 -3.09
C THR A 108 11.46 -15.61 -2.05
N TYR A 109 10.80 -14.62 -1.44
CA TYR A 109 11.37 -13.80 -0.38
C TYR A 109 10.86 -14.26 0.98
N THR A 110 11.75 -14.30 1.97
CA THR A 110 11.33 -14.42 3.37
C THR A 110 10.95 -13.03 3.88
N PRO A 111 10.25 -12.93 5.02
CA PRO A 111 10.00 -11.62 5.62
C PRO A 111 11.28 -10.84 5.91
N GLU A 112 12.36 -11.53 6.30
CA GLU A 112 13.65 -10.89 6.52
C GLU A 112 14.22 -10.33 5.22
N ASP A 113 14.14 -11.09 4.14
CA ASP A 113 14.57 -10.63 2.82
C ASP A 113 13.83 -9.37 2.41
N LEU A 114 12.53 -9.35 2.68
CA LEU A 114 11.68 -8.22 2.35
C LEU A 114 12.15 -6.95 3.09
N LEU A 115 12.44 -7.09 4.39
CA LEU A 115 12.89 -5.94 5.19
C LEU A 115 14.24 -5.41 4.73
N LEU A 116 15.10 -6.29 4.22
CA LEU A 116 16.44 -5.92 3.77
C LEU A 116 16.45 -5.37 2.34
N GLU A 117 15.37 -5.54 1.59
CA GLU A 117 15.30 -5.04 0.22
C GLU A 117 15.05 -3.55 0.20
N ASP A 118 16.06 -2.77 -0.16
CA ASP A 118 15.97 -1.32 -0.20
C ASP A 118 15.40 -0.78 -1.51
N ASP A 119 15.41 -1.59 -2.55
CA ASP A 119 14.97 -1.16 -3.87
C ASP A 119 13.46 -1.32 -4.02
N TYR A 120 12.70 -0.26 -3.71
CA TYR A 120 11.25 -0.29 -3.82
C TYR A 120 10.78 -0.55 -5.27
N LYS A 121 11.58 -0.10 -6.25
CA LYS A 121 11.24 -0.30 -7.66
C LYS A 121 11.25 -1.79 -8.00
N LYS A 122 12.21 -2.53 -7.45
CA LYS A 122 12.28 -3.98 -7.64
C LYS A 122 11.02 -4.64 -7.10
N ILE A 123 10.56 -4.23 -5.91
CA ILE A 123 9.35 -4.77 -5.32
C ILE A 123 8.14 -4.41 -6.19
N PHE A 124 8.02 -3.16 -6.58
CA PHE A 124 6.87 -2.68 -7.35
C PHE A 124 6.78 -3.37 -8.71
N TYR A 125 7.88 -3.37 -9.47
CA TYR A 125 7.87 -3.91 -10.83
C TYR A 125 7.78 -5.42 -10.88
N ASN A 126 8.19 -6.11 -9.81
CA ASN A 126 8.12 -7.58 -9.74
C ASN A 126 6.94 -8.06 -8.88
N SER A 127 6.05 -7.16 -8.49
CA SER A 127 4.92 -7.50 -7.64
C SER A 127 3.86 -8.33 -8.37
N ASN A 128 3.80 -8.21 -9.69
CA ASN A 128 2.76 -8.85 -10.49
C ASN A 128 1.36 -8.42 -10.04
N TYR A 129 1.25 -7.22 -9.50
CA TYR A 129 0.00 -6.71 -8.94
C TYR A 129 -0.89 -6.15 -10.05
N LYS A 130 -2.02 -6.79 -10.28
CA LYS A 130 -2.97 -6.43 -11.34
C LYS A 130 -4.39 -6.67 -10.85
N PRO A 131 -4.91 -5.79 -10.01
CA PRO A 131 -6.30 -5.94 -9.53
C PRO A 131 -7.25 -5.60 -10.66
N LEU A 132 -8.16 -6.51 -10.98
CA LEU A 132 -9.16 -6.32 -12.04
C LEU A 132 -10.57 -6.45 -11.49
#